data_952f87ae1e0885d5d228ba6fb69d0337
#
_entry.id   952f87ae1e0885d5d228ba6fb69d0337
#
_cell.length_a   1.000
_cell.length_b   1.000
_cell.length_c   1.000
_cell.angle_alpha   90.00
_cell.angle_beta   90.00
_cell.angle_gamma   90.00
#
_symmetry.space_group_name_H-M   'P 1'
#
loop_
_entity.id
_entity.type
_entity.pdbx_description
1 polymer ?
#
loop_
_entity_poly.entity_id
_entity_poly.type
_entity_poly.pdbx_seq_one_letter_code
_entity_poly.pdbx_strand_id
1 'polypeptide(L)'
;MYRFAFLASLLLISACQPAPTETPSASSTMSPEPISPSITPNPPPTISVTPTVPASVIELQGTTLPTGFSILKFAEIYRPTALTVDLNGNILVASADSNIYIVSDTDKDGHADTQSILASGYYIPLGLTVHPETGDVYVSYQGAIAMLTDSDKNGEADSSRILVEGLPSTGRHQNNNLEFGSDGWLYMGLGSTCDACAEADARNATIMRFNLETGEKEIFASGLRNPFDIAFHPLTGELFSTDNGRDDLGLDAPSEELNLIIQNGNYGFPNCWNEQNTPGCENTIPAVAFFEPHSSADGLDFYKGSQFPAEYQNNAFVGIFGSWLNPALETGIKRVILTPGNGTYTSEVSWFAKFPKGVMPLPIQFGSDGALYVGDYINDAVYRISYGIP
;
A
#
# COMPACT_ATOMS: atom_id res chain seq x y z
N MET A 1 -36.67 27.19 -42.62
CA MET A 1 -36.48 26.60 -43.99
C MET A 1 -34.99 26.34 -44.16
N TYR A 2 -34.56 25.09 -44.10
CA TYR A 2 -33.60 24.43 -44.95
C TYR A 2 -33.48 22.95 -44.52
N ARG A 3 -33.43 22.12 -45.53
CA ARG A 3 -33.81 20.70 -45.56
C ARG A 3 -32.69 19.75 -45.17
N PHE A 4 -33.11 18.64 -44.57
CA PHE A 4 -32.40 17.38 -44.35
C PHE A 4 -31.78 16.81 -45.62
N ALA A 5 -30.63 16.15 -45.52
CA ALA A 5 -30.15 15.12 -46.41
C ALA A 5 -29.62 13.92 -45.61
N PHE A 6 -30.35 12.81 -45.69
CA PHE A 6 -29.95 11.47 -45.25
C PHE A 6 -29.00 10.85 -46.31
N LEU A 7 -27.91 10.28 -45.86
CA LEU A 7 -27.12 9.34 -46.63
C LEU A 7 -27.15 7.97 -45.96
N ALA A 8 -27.76 7.01 -46.65
CA ALA A 8 -27.78 5.60 -46.27
C ALA A 8 -26.54 4.91 -46.88
N SER A 9 -25.78 4.19 -46.08
CA SER A 9 -24.71 3.32 -46.57
C SER A 9 -25.14 1.86 -46.44
N LEU A 10 -25.13 1.17 -47.58
CA LEU A 10 -25.40 -0.26 -47.74
C LEU A 10 -24.33 -1.13 -47.07
N LEU A 11 -24.77 -2.12 -46.29
CA LEU A 11 -23.95 -3.26 -45.85
C LEU A 11 -23.93 -4.31 -46.96
N LEU A 12 -22.74 -4.67 -47.42
CA LEU A 12 -22.49 -5.86 -48.27
C LEU A 12 -22.14 -7.04 -47.33
N ILE A 13 -23.00 -8.06 -47.34
CA ILE A 13 -22.78 -9.34 -46.69
C ILE A 13 -22.03 -10.24 -47.69
N SER A 14 -20.82 -10.67 -47.32
CA SER A 14 -20.06 -11.68 -48.08
C SER A 14 -20.25 -13.04 -47.42
N ALA A 15 -20.85 -13.98 -48.15
CA ALA A 15 -21.06 -15.36 -47.71
C ALA A 15 -19.82 -16.21 -48.01
N CYS A 16 -19.29 -16.90 -46.98
CA CYS A 16 -18.29 -17.94 -47.16
C CYS A 16 -18.94 -19.27 -47.51
N GLN A 17 -18.49 -19.89 -48.59
CA GLN A 17 -18.83 -21.26 -48.97
C GLN A 17 -17.90 -22.26 -48.24
N PRO A 18 -18.37 -23.49 -47.90
CA PRO A 18 -17.54 -24.53 -47.30
C PRO A 18 -16.75 -25.32 -48.35
N ALA A 19 -15.54 -25.73 -47.98
CA ALA A 19 -14.64 -26.56 -48.77
C ALA A 19 -15.07 -28.05 -48.78
N PRO A 20 -14.73 -28.82 -49.82
CA PRO A 20 -15.16 -30.20 -49.98
C PRO A 20 -14.38 -31.18 -49.06
N THR A 21 -15.10 -32.18 -48.56
CA THR A 21 -14.62 -33.31 -47.81
C THR A 21 -13.94 -34.34 -48.71
N GLU A 22 -12.69 -34.68 -48.43
CA GLU A 22 -12.01 -35.84 -49.03
C GLU A 22 -12.28 -37.10 -48.18
N THR A 23 -12.65 -38.18 -48.90
CA THR A 23 -12.84 -39.54 -48.37
C THR A 23 -11.51 -40.27 -48.25
N PRO A 24 -11.17 -40.96 -47.16
CA PRO A 24 -9.93 -41.76 -47.11
C PRO A 24 -10.10 -43.12 -47.77
N SER A 25 -9.09 -43.44 -48.60
CA SER A 25 -8.91 -44.73 -49.28
C SER A 25 -8.44 -45.81 -48.30
N ALA A 26 -8.95 -47.02 -48.44
CA ALA A 26 -8.62 -48.18 -47.63
C ALA A 26 -7.15 -48.62 -47.82
N SER A 27 -6.46 -48.83 -46.71
CA SER A 27 -5.12 -49.41 -46.67
C SER A 27 -5.13 -50.85 -46.13
N SER A 28 -4.36 -51.67 -46.77
CA SER A 28 -4.17 -53.10 -46.63
C SER A 28 -3.67 -53.54 -45.24
N THR A 29 -4.17 -54.68 -44.76
CA THR A 29 -3.75 -55.43 -43.56
C THR A 29 -2.38 -56.01 -43.73
N MET A 30 -1.46 -55.66 -42.84
CA MET A 30 -0.21 -56.42 -42.56
C MET A 30 -0.34 -57.16 -41.21
N SER A 31 0.11 -58.43 -41.23
CA SER A 31 0.17 -59.35 -40.09
C SER A 31 1.22 -58.90 -39.04
N PRO A 32 0.96 -59.10 -37.73
CA PRO A 32 1.91 -58.66 -36.72
C PRO A 32 3.11 -59.60 -36.54
N GLU A 33 4.32 -59.05 -36.51
CA GLU A 33 5.53 -59.71 -36.00
C GLU A 33 5.54 -59.81 -34.48
N PRO A 34 6.28 -60.78 -33.86
CA PRO A 34 6.27 -60.97 -32.41
C PRO A 34 7.06 -59.88 -31.70
N ILE A 35 6.42 -59.31 -30.67
CA ILE A 35 6.95 -58.25 -29.84
C ILE A 35 8.02 -58.80 -28.89
N SER A 36 9.26 -58.32 -29.00
CA SER A 36 10.32 -58.49 -28.02
C SER A 36 9.99 -57.70 -26.71
N PRO A 37 10.34 -58.19 -25.51
CA PRO A 37 9.97 -57.52 -24.27
C PRO A 37 10.71 -56.16 -24.17
N SER A 38 9.90 -55.08 -24.11
CA SER A 38 10.36 -53.72 -23.87
C SER A 38 10.85 -53.59 -22.45
N ILE A 39 12.12 -53.28 -22.25
CA ILE A 39 12.68 -52.90 -20.97
C ILE A 39 12.19 -51.48 -20.68
N THR A 40 11.26 -51.35 -19.77
CA THR A 40 10.85 -50.04 -19.24
C THR A 40 12.02 -49.39 -18.49
N PRO A 41 12.52 -48.21 -18.89
CA PRO A 41 13.58 -47.56 -18.11
C PRO A 41 12.98 -47.15 -16.76
N ASN A 42 13.70 -47.47 -15.68
CA ASN A 42 13.35 -46.94 -14.36
C ASN A 42 13.31 -45.42 -14.42
N PRO A 43 12.30 -44.79 -13.82
CA PRO A 43 12.28 -43.32 -13.71
C PRO A 43 13.52 -42.84 -12.95
N PRO A 44 14.14 -41.73 -13.36
CA PRO A 44 15.28 -41.19 -12.64
C PRO A 44 14.90 -40.92 -11.19
N PRO A 45 15.82 -41.03 -10.24
CA PRO A 45 15.53 -40.78 -8.84
C PRO A 45 15.02 -39.35 -8.67
N THR A 46 13.85 -39.19 -8.12
CA THR A 46 13.29 -37.90 -7.73
C THR A 46 14.15 -37.35 -6.60
N ILE A 47 15.01 -36.38 -6.90
CA ILE A 47 15.76 -35.65 -5.89
C ILE A 47 14.73 -34.76 -5.18
N SER A 48 14.31 -35.18 -3.99
CA SER A 48 13.53 -34.30 -3.10
C SER A 48 14.49 -33.21 -2.59
N VAL A 49 14.46 -32.03 -3.21
CA VAL A 49 15.18 -30.88 -2.70
C VAL A 49 14.29 -30.32 -1.58
N THR A 50 14.67 -30.57 -0.33
CA THR A 50 14.08 -29.88 0.81
C THR A 50 14.42 -28.40 0.65
N PRO A 51 13.43 -27.47 0.65
CA PRO A 51 13.71 -26.05 0.56
C PRO A 51 14.63 -25.65 1.73
N THR A 52 15.81 -25.16 1.42
CA THR A 52 16.73 -24.63 2.44
C THR A 52 16.20 -23.24 2.83
N VAL A 53 15.93 -23.07 4.12
CA VAL A 53 15.60 -21.74 4.66
C VAL A 53 16.85 -20.86 4.51
N PRO A 54 16.75 -19.64 3.95
CA PRO A 54 17.90 -18.75 3.81
C PRO A 54 18.48 -18.36 5.18
N ALA A 55 19.73 -17.98 5.20
CA ALA A 55 20.35 -17.36 6.38
C ALA A 55 19.68 -16.01 6.67
N SER A 56 19.72 -15.58 7.93
CA SER A 56 19.10 -14.34 8.40
C SER A 56 20.12 -13.48 9.13
N VAL A 57 19.99 -12.13 8.99
CA VAL A 57 20.75 -11.11 9.72
C VAL A 57 19.76 -10.24 10.49
N ILE A 58 20.02 -9.99 11.78
CA ILE A 58 19.18 -9.17 12.64
C ILE A 58 20.06 -8.05 13.23
N GLU A 59 20.07 -6.89 12.58
CA GLU A 59 20.78 -5.72 13.08
C GLU A 59 19.98 -4.97 14.17
N LEU A 60 18.66 -4.95 14.07
CA LEU A 60 17.80 -4.46 15.15
C LEU A 60 17.59 -5.56 16.19
N GLN A 61 18.49 -5.63 17.18
CA GLN A 61 18.46 -6.65 18.22
C GLN A 61 17.17 -6.66 19.02
N GLY A 62 16.63 -7.85 19.27
CA GLY A 62 15.33 -8.03 19.94
C GLY A 62 14.13 -8.07 18.99
N THR A 63 14.32 -7.86 17.69
CA THR A 63 13.27 -8.06 16.69
C THR A 63 12.95 -9.55 16.54
N THR A 64 11.66 -9.86 16.45
CA THR A 64 11.16 -11.19 16.09
C THR A 64 10.61 -11.14 14.68
N LEU A 65 11.10 -12.02 13.79
CA LEU A 65 10.69 -12.17 12.40
C LEU A 65 10.36 -13.64 12.09
N PRO A 66 9.59 -13.94 11.03
CA PRO A 66 9.47 -15.29 10.51
C PRO A 66 10.84 -15.83 10.06
N THR A 67 10.98 -17.15 10.11
CA THR A 67 12.23 -17.81 9.71
C THR A 67 12.62 -17.47 8.27
N GLY A 68 13.88 -17.13 8.05
CA GLY A 68 14.44 -16.77 6.74
C GLY A 68 14.37 -15.27 6.42
N PHE A 69 13.77 -14.46 7.27
CA PHE A 69 13.79 -13.00 7.11
C PHE A 69 14.96 -12.36 7.85
N SER A 70 15.46 -11.27 7.27
CA SER A 70 16.50 -10.40 7.82
C SER A 70 15.95 -9.00 8.04
N ILE A 71 16.54 -8.26 8.98
CA ILE A 71 16.32 -6.83 9.16
C ILE A 71 17.65 -6.11 9.28
N LEU A 72 17.88 -5.11 8.41
CA LEU A 72 19.06 -4.28 8.38
C LEU A 72 18.70 -2.83 8.65
N LYS A 73 19.61 -2.05 9.21
CA LYS A 73 19.47 -0.58 9.26
C LYS A 73 19.84 -0.03 7.88
N PHE A 74 18.84 0.37 7.10
CA PHE A 74 19.03 0.87 5.75
C PHE A 74 19.64 2.26 5.72
N ALA A 75 19.06 3.21 6.46
CA ALA A 75 19.52 4.60 6.50
C ALA A 75 19.26 5.24 7.87
N GLU A 76 19.92 6.38 8.12
CA GLU A 76 19.67 7.24 9.27
C GLU A 76 18.98 8.52 8.79
N ILE A 77 17.69 8.66 9.09
CA ILE A 77 16.86 9.81 8.71
C ILE A 77 16.11 10.28 9.96
N TYR A 78 16.20 11.57 10.26
CA TYR A 78 15.50 12.16 11.39
C TYR A 78 14.00 11.97 11.28
N ARG A 79 13.39 11.26 12.23
CA ARG A 79 11.93 11.05 12.36
C ARG A 79 11.21 10.88 11.01
N PRO A 80 11.39 9.75 10.31
CA PRO A 80 10.74 9.49 9.04
C PRO A 80 9.21 9.47 9.22
N THR A 81 8.48 10.19 8.36
CA THR A 81 7.03 10.39 8.47
C THR A 81 6.26 9.82 7.29
N ALA A 82 6.86 9.69 6.12
CA ALA A 82 6.32 8.98 4.97
C ALA A 82 7.44 8.36 4.14
N LEU A 83 7.14 7.27 3.45
CA LEU A 83 8.03 6.56 2.53
C LEU A 83 7.33 6.36 1.19
N THR A 84 8.09 6.43 0.10
CA THR A 84 7.68 5.95 -1.22
C THR A 84 8.91 5.51 -2.02
N VAL A 85 8.69 4.98 -3.23
CA VAL A 85 9.75 4.47 -4.11
C VAL A 85 9.69 5.23 -5.43
N ASP A 86 10.83 5.75 -5.89
CA ASP A 86 10.91 6.38 -7.20
C ASP A 86 10.99 5.34 -8.34
N LEU A 87 10.92 5.79 -9.60
CA LEU A 87 10.98 4.92 -10.77
C LEU A 87 12.33 4.22 -10.97
N ASN A 88 13.39 4.66 -10.27
CA ASN A 88 14.72 4.06 -10.30
C ASN A 88 14.94 3.05 -9.16
N GLY A 89 13.97 2.97 -8.21
CA GLY A 89 14.05 2.10 -7.04
C GLY A 89 14.68 2.74 -5.82
N ASN A 90 14.96 4.05 -5.84
CA ASN A 90 15.41 4.77 -4.67
C ASN A 90 14.26 4.95 -3.67
N ILE A 91 14.59 4.98 -2.39
CA ILE A 91 13.62 5.23 -1.33
C ILE A 91 13.55 6.75 -1.08
N LEU A 92 12.36 7.31 -1.23
CA LEU A 92 12.08 8.69 -0.85
C LEU A 92 11.52 8.70 0.57
N VAL A 93 12.03 9.62 1.39
CA VAL A 93 11.67 9.71 2.82
C VAL A 93 11.27 11.13 3.15
N ALA A 94 10.02 11.35 3.58
CA ALA A 94 9.63 12.57 4.26
C ALA A 94 10.07 12.52 5.72
N SER A 95 10.47 13.66 6.25
CA SER A 95 11.02 13.76 7.60
C SER A 95 10.41 14.91 8.38
N ALA A 96 10.30 14.73 9.70
CA ALA A 96 9.77 15.76 10.60
C ALA A 96 10.63 17.04 10.67
N ASP A 97 11.81 17.04 10.06
CA ASP A 97 12.65 18.24 9.88
C ASP A 97 12.24 19.09 8.66
N SER A 98 11.12 18.75 8.03
CA SER A 98 10.56 19.43 6.85
C SER A 98 11.34 19.20 5.55
N ASN A 99 12.16 18.16 5.48
CA ASN A 99 12.88 17.74 4.29
C ASN A 99 12.26 16.49 3.67
N ILE A 100 12.48 16.36 2.36
CA ILE A 100 12.26 15.14 1.60
C ILE A 100 13.63 14.65 1.17
N TYR A 101 13.97 13.43 1.58
CA TYR A 101 15.25 12.79 1.25
C TYR A 101 15.07 11.80 0.11
N ILE A 102 16.13 11.62 -0.70
CA ILE A 102 16.30 10.51 -1.63
C ILE A 102 17.47 9.67 -1.15
N VAL A 103 17.24 8.36 -1.05
CA VAL A 103 18.19 7.40 -0.46
C VAL A 103 18.36 6.23 -1.41
N SER A 104 19.60 5.89 -1.76
CA SER A 104 19.93 4.88 -2.77
C SER A 104 20.88 3.83 -2.20
N ASP A 105 20.59 2.57 -2.50
CA ASP A 105 21.46 1.40 -2.32
C ASP A 105 21.93 0.96 -3.72
N THR A 106 23.13 1.35 -4.11
CA THR A 106 23.65 1.18 -5.47
C THR A 106 24.36 -0.14 -5.68
N ASP A 107 24.95 -0.70 -4.61
CA ASP A 107 25.62 -2.00 -4.66
C ASP A 107 24.74 -3.17 -4.19
N LYS A 108 23.50 -2.86 -3.73
CA LYS A 108 22.45 -3.80 -3.35
C LYS A 108 22.82 -4.70 -2.16
N ASP A 109 23.59 -4.17 -1.22
CA ASP A 109 23.94 -4.88 0.01
C ASP A 109 22.91 -4.70 1.14
N GLY A 110 21.87 -3.89 0.91
CA GLY A 110 20.78 -3.63 1.84
C GLY A 110 21.01 -2.45 2.77
N HIS A 111 22.10 -1.71 2.57
CA HIS A 111 22.41 -0.44 3.24
C HIS A 111 22.46 0.69 2.21
N ALA A 112 22.11 1.89 2.62
CA ALA A 112 22.15 3.03 1.74
C ALA A 112 23.60 3.51 1.51
N ASP A 113 24.01 3.66 0.24
CA ASP A 113 25.31 4.24 -0.16
C ASP A 113 25.25 5.76 -0.23
N THR A 114 24.10 6.29 -0.63
CA THR A 114 23.92 7.74 -0.82
C THR A 114 22.63 8.22 -0.20
N GLN A 115 22.68 9.44 0.34
CA GLN A 115 21.56 10.15 0.90
C GLN A 115 21.70 11.63 0.59
N SER A 116 20.68 12.23 -0.03
CA SER A 116 20.62 13.67 -0.32
C SER A 116 19.25 14.25 -0.02
N ILE A 117 19.15 15.57 0.07
CA ILE A 117 17.88 16.27 0.21
C ILE A 117 17.34 16.56 -1.18
N LEU A 118 16.21 15.94 -1.54
CA LEU A 118 15.49 16.22 -2.78
C LEU A 118 14.84 17.61 -2.73
N ALA A 119 14.22 17.95 -1.60
CA ALA A 119 13.56 19.25 -1.41
C ALA A 119 13.36 19.55 0.08
N SER A 120 13.16 20.84 0.42
CA SER A 120 13.02 21.33 1.80
C SER A 120 11.86 22.31 1.95
N GLY A 121 11.42 22.51 3.21
CA GLY A 121 10.42 23.52 3.55
C GLY A 121 8.98 23.00 3.63
N TYR A 122 8.79 21.69 3.68
CA TYR A 122 7.48 21.04 3.81
C TYR A 122 7.16 20.80 5.28
N TYR A 123 6.40 21.68 5.89
CA TYR A 123 6.10 21.58 7.31
C TYR A 123 5.10 20.45 7.59
N ILE A 124 5.46 19.54 8.49
CA ILE A 124 4.70 18.32 8.83
C ILE A 124 4.34 17.53 7.55
N PRO A 125 5.33 17.01 6.80
CA PRO A 125 5.06 16.19 5.64
C PRO A 125 4.68 14.77 6.10
N LEU A 126 3.45 14.35 5.83
CA LEU A 126 2.91 13.04 6.26
C LEU A 126 2.56 12.13 5.08
N GLY A 127 2.79 12.57 3.86
CA GLY A 127 2.50 11.75 2.69
C GLY A 127 3.46 12.00 1.53
N LEU A 128 3.82 10.91 0.87
CA LEU A 128 4.64 10.88 -0.35
C LEU A 128 4.08 9.86 -1.33
N THR A 129 3.99 10.24 -2.60
CA THR A 129 3.83 9.29 -3.70
C THR A 129 4.56 9.77 -4.94
N VAL A 130 4.79 8.87 -5.88
CA VAL A 130 5.46 9.15 -7.17
C VAL A 130 4.47 8.88 -8.29
N HIS A 131 4.36 9.84 -9.22
CA HIS A 131 3.52 9.62 -10.40
C HIS A 131 4.08 8.47 -11.25
N PRO A 132 3.29 7.44 -11.55
CA PRO A 132 3.80 6.19 -12.13
C PRO A 132 4.37 6.34 -13.55
N GLU A 133 4.00 7.41 -14.28
CA GLU A 133 4.47 7.64 -15.65
C GLU A 133 5.55 8.71 -15.73
N THR A 134 5.43 9.83 -14.96
CA THR A 134 6.35 10.96 -15.08
C THR A 134 7.51 10.89 -14.11
N GLY A 135 7.35 10.22 -12.97
CA GLY A 135 8.32 10.16 -11.89
C GLY A 135 8.33 11.41 -11.00
N ASP A 136 7.43 12.37 -11.23
CA ASP A 136 7.27 13.51 -10.33
C ASP A 136 6.85 13.05 -8.94
N VAL A 137 7.39 13.69 -7.92
CA VAL A 137 7.13 13.36 -6.51
C VAL A 137 6.05 14.28 -5.97
N TYR A 138 5.05 13.71 -5.30
CA TYR A 138 3.95 14.44 -4.68
C TYR A 138 4.09 14.37 -3.17
N VAL A 139 4.01 15.52 -2.52
CA VAL A 139 4.18 15.69 -1.07
C VAL A 139 2.90 16.23 -0.48
N SER A 140 2.29 15.49 0.46
CA SER A 140 1.26 15.99 1.35
C SER A 140 1.93 16.58 2.59
N TYR A 141 1.68 17.86 2.86
CA TYR A 141 2.21 18.57 4.02
C TYR A 141 1.13 19.50 4.57
N GLN A 142 1.34 20.11 5.73
CA GLN A 142 0.27 20.82 6.44
C GLN A 142 -0.49 21.81 5.53
N GLY A 143 -1.74 21.49 5.25
CA GLY A 143 -2.67 22.35 4.50
C GLY A 143 -2.51 22.33 2.98
N ALA A 144 -1.59 21.53 2.40
CA ALA A 144 -1.32 21.58 0.97
C ALA A 144 -0.78 20.26 0.40
N ILE A 145 -0.81 20.17 -0.93
CA ILE A 145 -0.10 19.17 -1.74
C ILE A 145 0.80 19.90 -2.73
N ALA A 146 2.06 19.52 -2.78
CA ALA A 146 3.02 20.01 -3.77
C ALA A 146 3.50 18.88 -4.69
N MET A 147 3.89 19.24 -5.91
CA MET A 147 4.60 18.41 -6.87
C MET A 147 6.03 18.88 -7.01
N LEU A 148 6.96 17.96 -6.94
CA LEU A 148 8.40 18.16 -7.12
C LEU A 148 8.83 17.49 -8.41
N THR A 149 9.62 18.16 -9.21
CA THR A 149 10.21 17.61 -10.44
C THR A 149 11.71 17.73 -10.37
N ASP A 150 12.42 16.62 -10.54
CA ASP A 150 13.86 16.51 -10.73
C ASP A 150 14.10 16.10 -12.20
N SER A 151 14.25 17.09 -13.08
CA SER A 151 14.30 16.86 -14.53
C SER A 151 15.64 16.32 -14.99
N ASP A 152 16.73 16.68 -14.32
CA ASP A 152 18.08 16.24 -14.67
C ASP A 152 18.54 15.01 -13.88
N LYS A 153 17.68 14.53 -12.95
CA LYS A 153 17.89 13.33 -12.14
C LYS A 153 19.15 13.37 -11.29
N ASN A 154 19.47 14.55 -10.78
CA ASN A 154 20.63 14.75 -9.91
C ASN A 154 20.35 14.48 -8.43
N GLY A 155 19.08 14.22 -8.06
CA GLY A 155 18.63 13.97 -6.69
C GLY A 155 18.30 15.24 -5.91
N GLU A 156 18.14 16.38 -6.61
CA GLU A 156 17.62 17.64 -6.10
C GLU A 156 16.50 18.12 -7.03
N ALA A 157 15.36 18.53 -6.48
CA ALA A 157 14.23 18.97 -7.28
C ALA A 157 14.51 20.32 -7.94
N ASP A 158 14.48 20.38 -9.28
CA ASP A 158 14.61 21.61 -10.07
C ASP A 158 13.44 22.56 -9.87
N SER A 159 12.25 22.02 -9.58
CA SER A 159 11.04 22.81 -9.40
C SER A 159 10.10 22.20 -8.36
N SER A 160 9.36 23.09 -7.71
CA SER A 160 8.27 22.73 -6.80
C SER A 160 7.04 23.57 -7.14
N ARG A 161 5.89 22.94 -7.23
CA ARG A 161 4.61 23.59 -7.51
C ARG A 161 3.54 23.14 -6.55
N ILE A 162 2.90 24.08 -5.86
CA ILE A 162 1.71 23.80 -5.04
C ILE A 162 0.54 23.50 -5.99
N LEU A 163 -0.08 22.33 -5.81
CA LEU A 163 -1.20 21.88 -6.62
C LEU A 163 -2.53 22.09 -5.91
N VAL A 164 -2.53 21.85 -4.61
CA VAL A 164 -3.69 22.00 -3.74
C VAL A 164 -3.27 22.77 -2.51
N GLU A 165 -4.05 23.78 -2.14
CA GLU A 165 -3.86 24.58 -0.94
C GLU A 165 -5.18 24.82 -0.20
N GLY A 166 -5.09 25.28 1.05
CA GLY A 166 -6.26 25.56 1.88
C GLY A 166 -7.00 24.29 2.33
N LEU A 167 -6.29 23.18 2.48
CA LEU A 167 -6.81 22.00 3.12
C LEU A 167 -6.94 22.27 4.63
N PRO A 168 -8.03 21.84 5.29
CA PRO A 168 -8.24 22.06 6.72
C PRO A 168 -7.38 21.09 7.53
N SER A 169 -6.15 21.51 7.81
CA SER A 169 -5.10 20.69 8.44
C SER A 169 -4.64 21.35 9.75
N THR A 170 -5.61 21.81 10.53
CA THR A 170 -5.41 22.41 11.85
C THR A 170 -6.17 21.61 12.90
N GLY A 171 -5.55 21.37 14.04
CA GLY A 171 -6.15 20.58 15.12
C GLY A 171 -5.32 19.34 15.45
N ARG A 172 -5.99 18.24 15.80
CA ARG A 172 -5.33 17.04 16.31
C ARG A 172 -4.61 16.26 15.22
N HIS A 173 -5.21 16.12 14.05
CA HIS A 173 -4.66 15.39 12.91
C HIS A 173 -4.49 16.31 11.71
N GLN A 174 -3.69 15.83 10.74
CA GLN A 174 -3.28 16.60 9.58
C GLN A 174 -3.82 15.96 8.28
N ASN A 175 -3.42 16.49 7.13
CA ASN A 175 -3.50 15.75 5.89
C ASN A 175 -2.37 14.70 5.88
N ASN A 176 -2.76 13.48 5.59
CA ASN A 176 -1.99 12.26 5.78
C ASN A 176 -1.39 11.77 4.44
N ASN A 177 -1.15 10.44 4.33
CA ASN A 177 -0.56 9.88 3.12
C ASN A 177 -1.47 10.01 1.90
N LEU A 178 -0.85 9.92 0.73
CA LEU A 178 -1.50 10.08 -0.57
C LEU A 178 -1.03 9.01 -1.56
N GLU A 179 -1.91 8.63 -2.50
CA GLU A 179 -1.65 7.57 -3.46
C GLU A 179 -2.42 7.81 -4.77
N PHE A 180 -1.83 7.46 -5.90
CA PHE A 180 -2.50 7.51 -7.20
C PHE A 180 -3.37 6.29 -7.42
N GLY A 181 -4.65 6.51 -7.74
CA GLY A 181 -5.52 5.47 -8.24
C GLY A 181 -5.26 5.16 -9.72
N SER A 182 -5.61 3.94 -10.14
CA SER A 182 -5.55 3.55 -11.55
C SER A 182 -6.50 4.36 -12.47
N ASP A 183 -7.41 5.13 -11.87
CA ASP A 183 -8.30 6.09 -12.53
C ASP A 183 -7.63 7.46 -12.79
N GLY A 184 -6.36 7.63 -12.39
CA GLY A 184 -5.58 8.85 -12.54
C GLY A 184 -5.87 9.93 -11.48
N TRP A 185 -6.75 9.66 -10.50
CA TRP A 185 -6.97 10.56 -9.39
C TRP A 185 -5.93 10.36 -8.29
N LEU A 186 -5.59 11.44 -7.62
CA LEU A 186 -4.77 11.42 -6.41
C LEU A 186 -5.68 11.36 -5.19
N TYR A 187 -5.54 10.32 -4.38
CA TYR A 187 -6.29 10.11 -3.15
C TYR A 187 -5.48 10.52 -1.94
N MET A 188 -6.13 10.96 -0.86
CA MET A 188 -5.46 11.39 0.36
C MET A 188 -6.36 11.23 1.59
N GLY A 189 -5.79 10.76 2.70
CA GLY A 189 -6.41 10.81 4.01
C GLY A 189 -6.37 12.23 4.60
N LEU A 190 -7.47 12.70 5.17
CA LEU A 190 -7.54 13.98 5.89
C LEU A 190 -8.18 13.77 7.26
N GLY A 191 -7.35 13.87 8.29
CA GLY A 191 -7.74 13.55 9.67
C GLY A 191 -8.69 14.56 10.31
N SER A 192 -9.27 14.16 11.43
CA SER A 192 -10.18 14.98 12.26
C SER A 192 -9.43 16.10 12.99
N THR A 193 -10.14 17.20 13.26
CA THR A 193 -9.55 18.31 14.04
C THR A 193 -9.51 18.03 15.55
N CYS A 194 -10.24 17.04 16.02
CA CYS A 194 -10.41 16.73 17.43
C CYS A 194 -10.35 15.20 17.68
N ASP A 195 -10.45 14.82 18.93
CA ASP A 195 -10.52 13.42 19.32
C ASP A 195 -11.85 12.77 18.90
N ALA A 196 -12.95 13.41 19.24
CA ALA A 196 -14.30 12.90 18.95
C ALA A 196 -15.31 14.06 18.90
N CYS A 197 -15.43 14.72 17.77
CA CYS A 197 -16.40 15.81 17.57
C CYS A 197 -17.00 15.76 16.16
N ALA A 198 -18.12 16.46 15.99
CA ALA A 198 -18.60 16.80 14.65
C ALA A 198 -17.68 17.85 14.04
N GLU A 199 -17.15 17.58 12.87
CA GLU A 199 -16.23 18.49 12.18
C GLU A 199 -16.94 19.74 11.66
N ALA A 200 -16.28 20.89 11.80
CA ALA A 200 -16.79 22.17 11.26
C ALA A 200 -16.59 22.28 9.75
N ASP A 201 -15.52 21.70 9.23
CA ASP A 201 -15.25 21.57 7.79
C ASP A 201 -15.50 20.12 7.38
N ALA A 202 -16.42 19.91 6.46
CA ALA A 202 -16.81 18.57 6.01
C ALA A 202 -15.69 17.79 5.34
N ARG A 203 -14.58 18.42 4.99
CA ARG A 203 -13.40 17.76 4.43
C ARG A 203 -12.57 17.04 5.49
N ASN A 204 -12.67 17.40 6.78
CA ASN A 204 -12.00 16.66 7.84
C ASN A 204 -12.66 15.30 8.09
N ALA A 205 -11.89 14.37 8.61
CA ALA A 205 -12.32 13.00 8.90
C ALA A 205 -12.81 12.26 7.63
N THR A 206 -12.05 12.39 6.53
CA THR A 206 -12.43 11.89 5.19
C THR A 206 -11.23 11.32 4.41
N ILE A 207 -11.55 10.54 3.37
CA ILE A 207 -10.67 10.38 2.21
C ILE A 207 -11.13 11.37 1.15
N MET A 208 -10.24 12.23 0.71
CA MET A 208 -10.43 13.11 -0.43
C MET A 208 -9.76 12.55 -1.68
N ARG A 209 -10.23 12.96 -2.87
CA ARG A 209 -9.49 12.74 -4.11
C ARG A 209 -9.46 13.99 -4.98
N PHE A 210 -8.43 14.07 -5.80
CA PHE A 210 -8.09 15.24 -6.61
C PHE A 210 -7.82 14.80 -8.06
N ASN A 211 -8.52 15.38 -9.02
CA ASN A 211 -8.16 15.28 -10.42
C ASN A 211 -7.21 16.45 -10.75
N LEU A 212 -5.94 16.13 -10.97
CA LEU A 212 -4.91 17.14 -11.16
C LEU A 212 -4.92 17.80 -12.54
N GLU A 213 -5.59 17.20 -13.52
CA GLU A 213 -5.76 17.75 -14.87
C GLU A 213 -6.90 18.78 -14.91
N THR A 214 -8.05 18.43 -14.31
CA THR A 214 -9.25 19.28 -14.33
C THR A 214 -9.29 20.25 -13.16
N GLY A 215 -8.56 19.98 -12.08
CA GLY A 215 -8.61 20.71 -10.80
C GLY A 215 -9.81 20.35 -9.95
N GLU A 216 -10.56 19.30 -10.31
CA GLU A 216 -11.70 18.81 -9.54
C GLU A 216 -11.25 18.20 -8.21
N LYS A 217 -12.02 18.43 -7.15
CA LYS A 217 -11.76 17.92 -5.80
C LYS A 217 -13.06 17.41 -5.21
N GLU A 218 -13.05 16.24 -4.61
CA GLU A 218 -14.25 15.71 -3.96
C GLU A 218 -13.92 14.91 -2.69
N ILE A 219 -14.89 14.82 -1.79
CA ILE A 219 -14.86 13.88 -0.68
C ILE A 219 -15.22 12.51 -1.24
N PHE A 220 -14.29 11.57 -1.19
CA PHE A 220 -14.50 10.22 -1.68
C PHE A 220 -15.21 9.34 -0.65
N ALA A 221 -14.82 9.45 0.63
CA ALA A 221 -15.41 8.74 1.76
C ALA A 221 -15.34 9.60 3.02
N SER A 222 -16.20 9.35 4.01
CA SER A 222 -16.32 10.15 5.22
C SER A 222 -16.45 9.29 6.48
N GLY A 223 -16.30 9.92 7.65
CA GLY A 223 -16.48 9.24 8.93
C GLY A 223 -15.30 8.40 9.37
N LEU A 224 -14.09 8.75 8.93
CA LEU A 224 -12.80 8.19 9.33
C LEU A 224 -12.10 9.20 10.24
N ARG A 225 -11.70 8.80 11.47
CA ARG A 225 -11.11 9.78 12.42
C ARG A 225 -9.73 10.26 12.00
N ASN A 226 -8.83 9.34 11.74
CA ASN A 226 -7.48 9.62 11.27
C ASN A 226 -7.05 8.57 10.26
N PRO A 227 -7.56 8.65 9.01
CA PRO A 227 -7.15 7.77 7.93
C PRO A 227 -5.69 8.05 7.58
N PHE A 228 -4.76 7.37 8.32
CA PHE A 228 -3.35 7.76 8.33
C PHE A 228 -2.66 7.36 7.03
N ASP A 229 -2.84 6.12 6.61
CA ASP A 229 -2.27 5.62 5.36
C ASP A 229 -3.34 5.01 4.47
N ILE A 230 -3.08 5.04 3.17
CA ILE A 230 -3.94 4.49 2.13
C ILE A 230 -3.12 3.70 1.14
N ALA A 231 -3.67 2.57 0.69
CA ALA A 231 -3.04 1.75 -0.33
C ALA A 231 -4.06 1.05 -1.21
N PHE A 232 -3.74 0.86 -2.51
CA PHE A 232 -4.56 0.09 -3.42
C PHE A 232 -4.16 -1.38 -3.41
N HIS A 233 -5.16 -2.26 -3.26
CA HIS A 233 -4.94 -3.70 -3.35
C HIS A 233 -4.46 -4.09 -4.76
N PRO A 234 -3.32 -4.78 -4.91
CA PRO A 234 -2.64 -4.93 -6.20
C PRO A 234 -3.40 -5.75 -7.24
N LEU A 235 -4.32 -6.63 -6.84
CA LEU A 235 -5.12 -7.44 -7.77
C LEU A 235 -6.49 -6.83 -8.08
N THR A 236 -7.14 -6.22 -7.08
CA THR A 236 -8.53 -5.76 -7.23
C THR A 236 -8.61 -4.27 -7.55
N GLY A 237 -7.55 -3.50 -7.25
CA GLY A 237 -7.54 -2.05 -7.37
C GLY A 237 -8.44 -1.34 -6.37
N GLU A 238 -8.93 -2.04 -5.35
CA GLU A 238 -9.73 -1.47 -4.28
C GLU A 238 -8.85 -0.71 -3.30
N LEU A 239 -9.34 0.43 -2.84
CA LEU A 239 -8.64 1.29 -1.88
C LEU A 239 -8.88 0.81 -0.45
N PHE A 240 -7.81 0.76 0.32
CA PHE A 240 -7.85 0.50 1.77
C PHE A 240 -7.21 1.66 2.53
N SER A 241 -7.62 1.83 3.78
CA SER A 241 -7.03 2.80 4.71
C SER A 241 -6.96 2.23 6.12
N THR A 242 -5.85 2.51 6.79
CA THR A 242 -5.81 2.43 8.26
C THR A 242 -6.58 3.59 8.86
N ASP A 243 -7.22 3.40 10.01
CA ASP A 243 -7.90 4.47 10.74
C ASP A 243 -7.67 4.33 12.24
N ASN A 244 -7.16 5.39 12.85
CA ASN A 244 -6.90 5.43 14.29
C ASN A 244 -8.14 5.94 15.05
N GLY A 245 -8.64 5.10 15.95
CA GLY A 245 -9.84 5.33 16.74
C GLY A 245 -9.70 6.46 17.78
N ARG A 246 -10.83 6.86 18.38
CA ARG A 246 -10.90 7.91 19.41
C ARG A 246 -10.30 7.45 20.75
N ASP A 247 -9.78 8.39 21.52
CA ASP A 247 -9.02 8.08 22.76
C ASP A 247 -9.84 8.16 24.05
N ASP A 248 -11.07 8.70 24.00
CA ASP A 248 -11.85 9.07 25.18
C ASP A 248 -12.73 7.93 25.75
N LEU A 249 -12.66 6.70 25.18
CA LEU A 249 -13.47 5.55 25.60
C LEU A 249 -12.79 4.62 26.59
N GLY A 250 -11.59 4.96 27.08
CA GLY A 250 -10.79 4.12 27.97
C GLY A 250 -9.81 3.23 27.20
N LEU A 251 -9.05 2.39 27.92
CA LEU A 251 -7.92 1.65 27.34
C LEU A 251 -8.31 0.45 26.47
N ASP A 252 -9.55 -0.02 26.59
CA ASP A 252 -10.00 -1.25 25.95
C ASP A 252 -10.85 -1.00 24.69
N ALA A 253 -11.06 0.28 24.31
CA ALA A 253 -11.88 0.68 23.16
C ALA A 253 -11.53 2.10 22.66
N PRO A 254 -11.76 2.35 21.36
CA PRO A 254 -12.08 1.41 20.31
C PRO A 254 -10.83 0.69 19.80
N SER A 255 -11.01 -0.36 19.01
CA SER A 255 -9.93 -0.93 18.19
C SER A 255 -9.49 0.05 17.12
N GLU A 256 -8.23 -0.04 16.68
CA GLU A 256 -7.78 0.54 15.42
C GLU A 256 -8.27 -0.30 14.24
N GLU A 257 -8.41 0.30 13.06
CA GLU A 257 -9.13 -0.31 11.96
C GLU A 257 -8.31 -0.34 10.67
N LEU A 258 -8.53 -1.41 9.87
CA LEU A 258 -8.26 -1.42 8.43
C LEU A 258 -9.60 -1.41 7.71
N ASN A 259 -9.83 -0.42 6.86
CA ASN A 259 -11.08 -0.19 6.17
C ASN A 259 -10.93 -0.42 4.66
N LEU A 260 -11.88 -1.14 4.04
CA LEU A 260 -12.10 -1.10 2.59
C LEU A 260 -12.83 0.19 2.26
N ILE A 261 -12.22 1.07 1.47
CA ILE A 261 -12.74 2.40 1.18
C ILE A 261 -13.62 2.41 -0.07
N ILE A 262 -14.89 2.73 0.11
CA ILE A 262 -15.91 2.74 -0.94
C ILE A 262 -16.36 4.18 -1.21
N GLN A 263 -16.51 4.54 -2.48
CA GLN A 263 -16.99 5.88 -2.85
C GLN A 263 -18.34 6.18 -2.21
N ASN A 264 -18.47 7.37 -1.61
CA ASN A 264 -19.59 7.82 -0.81
C ASN A 264 -19.84 6.98 0.48
N GLY A 265 -18.86 6.17 0.88
CA GLY A 265 -18.91 5.41 2.13
C GLY A 265 -18.88 6.30 3.36
N ASN A 266 -19.58 5.86 4.43
CA ASN A 266 -19.52 6.48 5.74
C ASN A 266 -19.06 5.44 6.77
N TYR A 267 -17.97 5.72 7.47
CA TYR A 267 -17.31 4.82 8.43
C TYR A 267 -17.66 5.13 9.89
N GLY A 268 -18.46 6.19 10.13
CA GLY A 268 -19.18 6.38 11.37
C GLY A 268 -18.59 7.37 12.37
N PHE A 269 -17.35 7.80 12.26
CA PHE A 269 -16.77 8.81 13.16
C PHE A 269 -17.65 10.10 13.15
N PRO A 270 -17.93 10.73 14.30
CA PRO A 270 -17.39 10.41 15.63
C PRO A 270 -18.25 9.44 16.47
N ASN A 271 -19.38 8.97 15.99
CA ASN A 271 -20.39 8.31 16.82
C ASN A 271 -20.35 6.78 16.73
N CYS A 272 -19.75 6.23 15.68
CA CYS A 272 -19.66 4.79 15.45
C CYS A 272 -18.21 4.34 15.36
N TRP A 273 -17.92 3.14 15.81
CA TRP A 273 -16.59 2.51 15.81
C TRP A 273 -16.72 0.98 15.94
N ASN A 274 -15.64 0.24 15.67
CA ASN A 274 -15.54 -1.21 15.74
C ASN A 274 -16.50 -1.93 14.74
N GLU A 275 -17.21 -2.97 15.21
CA GLU A 275 -18.08 -3.82 14.41
C GLU A 275 -19.42 -3.18 14.03
N GLN A 276 -19.62 -1.90 14.33
CA GLN A 276 -20.83 -1.13 13.99
C GLN A 276 -22.15 -1.71 14.55
N ASN A 277 -22.09 -2.44 15.66
CA ASN A 277 -23.27 -3.01 16.33
C ASN A 277 -24.00 -2.02 17.27
N THR A 278 -23.55 -0.78 17.32
CA THR A 278 -24.12 0.27 18.14
C THR A 278 -25.41 0.82 17.49
N PRO A 279 -26.51 1.00 18.22
CA PRO A 279 -27.72 1.63 17.69
C PRO A 279 -27.42 3.00 17.07
N GLY A 280 -27.90 3.21 15.85
CA GLY A 280 -27.64 4.42 15.05
C GLY A 280 -26.49 4.27 14.06
N CYS A 281 -25.78 3.14 14.06
CA CYS A 281 -24.66 2.86 13.15
C CYS A 281 -25.02 1.86 12.02
N GLU A 282 -26.30 1.56 11.84
CA GLU A 282 -26.76 0.55 10.89
C GLU A 282 -26.43 0.85 9.42
N ASN A 283 -26.12 2.12 9.10
CA ASN A 283 -25.79 2.56 7.75
C ASN A 283 -24.30 2.89 7.58
N THR A 284 -23.47 2.56 8.56
CA THR A 284 -22.03 2.72 8.44
C THR A 284 -21.36 1.46 7.89
N ILE A 285 -20.21 1.62 7.24
CA ILE A 285 -19.44 0.53 6.69
C ILE A 285 -18.50 0.02 7.79
N PRO A 286 -18.57 -1.28 8.16
CA PRO A 286 -17.66 -1.83 9.15
C PRO A 286 -16.25 -2.02 8.59
N ALA A 287 -15.25 -1.94 9.45
CA ALA A 287 -13.88 -2.28 9.12
C ALA A 287 -13.73 -3.75 8.70
N VAL A 288 -12.71 -4.04 7.90
CA VAL A 288 -12.39 -5.40 7.44
C VAL A 288 -11.38 -6.10 8.36
N ALA A 289 -10.60 -5.35 9.14
CA ALA A 289 -9.72 -5.88 10.16
C ALA A 289 -9.61 -4.90 11.34
N PHE A 290 -9.28 -5.45 12.52
CA PHE A 290 -9.14 -4.73 13.77
C PHE A 290 -7.77 -4.99 14.39
N PHE A 291 -7.24 -3.96 15.05
CA PHE A 291 -6.00 -4.04 15.80
C PHE A 291 -6.24 -3.66 17.27
N GLU A 292 -5.24 -3.88 18.10
CA GLU A 292 -5.33 -3.58 19.53
C GLU A 292 -5.74 -2.11 19.75
N PRO A 293 -6.67 -1.81 20.67
CA PRO A 293 -7.07 -0.45 20.98
C PRO A 293 -5.88 0.46 21.28
N HIS A 294 -5.89 1.65 20.68
CA HIS A 294 -4.86 2.68 20.86
C HIS A 294 -3.46 2.26 20.40
N SER A 295 -3.34 1.23 19.57
CA SER A 295 -2.03 0.77 19.08
C SER A 295 -1.46 1.62 17.95
N SER A 296 -2.22 2.57 17.44
CA SER A 296 -1.89 3.44 16.29
C SER A 296 -1.49 2.61 15.08
N ALA A 297 -2.48 2.07 14.39
CA ALA A 297 -2.30 1.36 13.13
C ALA A 297 -2.09 2.39 12.01
N ASP A 298 -0.82 2.70 11.72
CA ASP A 298 -0.47 3.83 10.85
C ASP A 298 -0.10 3.38 9.43
N GLY A 299 1.16 3.10 9.13
CA GLY A 299 1.62 2.76 7.79
C GLY A 299 0.95 1.52 7.19
N LEU A 300 0.64 1.56 5.89
CA LEU A 300 -0.06 0.49 5.15
C LEU A 300 0.58 0.31 3.78
N ASP A 301 0.92 -0.93 3.42
CA ASP A 301 1.21 -1.29 2.04
C ASP A 301 0.86 -2.75 1.76
N PHE A 302 0.65 -3.08 0.49
CA PHE A 302 0.36 -4.44 0.02
C PHE A 302 1.58 -5.05 -0.65
N TYR A 303 1.91 -6.29 -0.29
CA TYR A 303 3.00 -7.00 -0.94
C TYR A 303 2.64 -7.43 -2.37
N LYS A 304 3.39 -6.91 -3.34
CA LYS A 304 3.30 -7.23 -4.78
C LYS A 304 4.62 -7.71 -5.40
N GLY A 305 5.68 -7.83 -4.56
CA GLY A 305 7.02 -8.22 -4.99
C GLY A 305 7.17 -9.72 -5.24
N SER A 306 8.41 -10.15 -5.52
CA SER A 306 8.78 -11.55 -5.72
C SER A 306 9.85 -12.04 -4.73
N GLN A 307 10.32 -11.19 -3.82
CA GLN A 307 11.38 -11.52 -2.88
C GLN A 307 10.87 -12.35 -1.69
N PHE A 308 9.70 -11.98 -1.12
CA PHE A 308 9.07 -12.75 -0.05
C PHE A 308 8.45 -14.03 -0.60
N PRO A 309 8.32 -15.10 0.21
CA PRO A 309 7.60 -16.32 -0.17
C PRO A 309 6.18 -16.05 -0.67
N ALA A 310 5.68 -16.96 -1.53
CA ALA A 310 4.42 -16.77 -2.25
C ALA A 310 3.18 -16.57 -1.35
N GLU A 311 3.19 -17.11 -0.13
CA GLU A 311 2.11 -16.93 0.84
C GLU A 311 1.93 -15.50 1.35
N TYR A 312 2.86 -14.58 1.05
CA TYR A 312 2.77 -13.17 1.37
C TYR A 312 2.13 -12.32 0.26
N GLN A 313 1.98 -12.90 -0.94
CA GLN A 313 1.42 -12.16 -2.09
C GLN A 313 0.05 -11.59 -1.78
N ASN A 314 -0.13 -10.30 -2.11
CA ASN A 314 -1.36 -9.53 -1.95
C ASN A 314 -1.86 -9.39 -0.50
N ASN A 315 -1.03 -9.73 0.49
CA ASN A 315 -1.38 -9.45 1.87
C ASN A 315 -1.08 -7.99 2.20
N ALA A 316 -1.91 -7.40 3.05
CA ALA A 316 -1.62 -6.10 3.63
C ALA A 316 -0.61 -6.23 4.78
N PHE A 317 0.26 -5.25 4.90
CA PHE A 317 1.17 -5.05 6.01
C PHE A 317 0.82 -3.73 6.67
N VAL A 318 0.73 -3.74 8.00
CA VAL A 318 0.30 -2.57 8.78
C VAL A 318 1.33 -2.29 9.87
N GLY A 319 1.85 -1.07 9.88
CA GLY A 319 2.73 -0.56 10.93
C GLY A 319 1.93 -0.29 12.21
N ILE A 320 2.33 -0.92 13.30
CA ILE A 320 1.78 -0.70 14.63
C ILE A 320 2.76 0.17 15.38
N PHE A 321 2.49 1.47 15.38
CA PHE A 321 3.36 2.50 15.95
C PHE A 321 3.50 2.38 17.46
N GLY A 322 2.43 2.00 18.15
CA GLY A 322 2.37 1.91 19.61
C GLY A 322 1.43 2.96 20.20
N SER A 323 1.47 3.12 21.51
CA SER A 323 0.50 3.93 22.22
C SER A 323 1.13 4.90 23.21
N TRP A 324 0.71 6.15 23.15
CA TRP A 324 0.99 7.12 24.21
C TRP A 324 0.13 6.92 25.46
N LEU A 325 -1.06 6.30 25.29
CA LEU A 325 -1.99 6.00 26.38
C LEU A 325 -1.63 4.69 27.09
N ASN A 326 -1.14 3.69 26.35
CA ASN A 326 -0.75 2.39 26.86
C ASN A 326 0.65 2.00 26.37
N PRO A 327 1.73 2.48 26.99
CA PRO A 327 3.11 2.20 26.56
C PRO A 327 3.54 0.73 26.71
N ALA A 328 2.65 -0.15 27.21
CA ALA A 328 2.90 -1.58 27.32
C ALA A 328 2.55 -2.34 26.04
N LEU A 329 1.86 -1.71 25.07
CA LEU A 329 1.54 -2.35 23.79
C LEU A 329 2.81 -2.66 23.01
N GLU A 330 2.78 -3.80 22.34
CA GLU A 330 3.83 -4.22 21.42
C GLU A 330 3.77 -3.36 20.13
N THR A 331 4.94 -3.09 19.55
CA THR A 331 5.10 -2.36 18.29
C THR A 331 5.72 -3.26 17.24
N GLY A 332 5.49 -2.95 15.97
CA GLY A 332 6.01 -3.75 14.87
C GLY A 332 5.11 -3.72 13.64
N ILE A 333 5.11 -4.81 12.89
CA ILE A 333 4.34 -4.94 11.65
C ILE A 333 3.35 -6.09 11.79
N LYS A 334 2.08 -5.81 11.56
CA LYS A 334 1.04 -6.84 11.38
C LYS A 334 0.93 -7.24 9.91
N ARG A 335 0.69 -8.52 9.67
CA ARG A 335 0.26 -9.08 8.39
C ARG A 335 -1.24 -9.31 8.44
N VAL A 336 -1.95 -8.85 7.43
CA VAL A 336 -3.39 -9.05 7.26
C VAL A 336 -3.62 -9.82 5.99
N ILE A 337 -4.16 -11.04 6.11
CA ILE A 337 -4.61 -11.85 4.99
C ILE A 337 -6.08 -11.52 4.75
N LEU A 338 -6.38 -10.96 3.59
CA LEU A 338 -7.73 -10.58 3.19
C LEU A 338 -8.34 -11.65 2.29
N THR A 339 -9.48 -12.19 2.68
CA THR A 339 -10.24 -13.16 1.89
C THR A 339 -11.54 -12.51 1.40
N PRO A 340 -11.72 -12.29 0.08
CA PRO A 340 -12.90 -11.64 -0.45
C PRO A 340 -14.16 -12.50 -0.27
N GLY A 341 -15.29 -11.87 0.06
CA GLY A 341 -16.57 -12.51 0.21
C GLY A 341 -17.72 -11.53 0.42
N ASN A 342 -18.86 -11.76 -0.23
CA ASN A 342 -20.09 -10.96 -0.07
C ASN A 342 -19.93 -9.43 -0.26
N GLY A 343 -19.05 -9.01 -1.17
CA GLY A 343 -18.80 -7.59 -1.43
C GLY A 343 -17.94 -6.87 -0.39
N THR A 344 -17.27 -7.61 0.48
CA THR A 344 -16.31 -7.14 1.48
C THR A 344 -15.22 -8.21 1.68
N TYR A 345 -14.48 -8.14 2.79
CA TYR A 345 -13.43 -9.09 3.14
C TYR A 345 -13.63 -9.64 4.55
N THR A 346 -13.20 -10.87 4.75
CA THR A 346 -12.81 -11.39 6.06
C THR A 346 -11.30 -11.33 6.17
N SER A 347 -10.77 -11.22 7.39
CA SER A 347 -9.34 -11.07 7.60
C SER A 347 -8.78 -12.03 8.64
N GLU A 348 -7.50 -12.40 8.45
CA GLU A 348 -6.67 -13.02 9.48
C GLU A 348 -5.52 -12.06 9.80
N VAL A 349 -5.44 -11.60 11.05
CA VAL A 349 -4.41 -10.65 11.52
C VAL A 349 -3.38 -11.39 12.36
N SER A 350 -2.11 -11.22 12.03
CA SER A 350 -0.99 -11.83 12.76
C SER A 350 0.23 -10.90 12.81
N TRP A 351 1.13 -11.11 13.76
CA TRP A 351 2.42 -10.43 13.74
C TRP A 351 3.30 -10.98 12.62
N PHE A 352 3.78 -10.07 11.76
CA PHE A 352 4.87 -10.34 10.84
C PHE A 352 6.22 -10.01 11.49
N ALA A 353 6.35 -8.84 12.08
CA ALA A 353 7.51 -8.43 12.84
C ALA A 353 7.09 -7.86 14.19
N LYS A 354 7.78 -8.25 15.28
CA LYS A 354 7.70 -7.54 16.56
C LYS A 354 9.02 -6.86 16.82
N PHE A 355 8.95 -5.58 17.17
CA PHE A 355 10.14 -4.78 17.43
C PHE A 355 10.46 -4.69 18.94
N PRO A 356 11.72 -4.43 19.30
CA PRO A 356 12.09 -4.18 20.67
C PRO A 356 11.41 -2.89 21.18
N LYS A 357 11.22 -2.81 22.49
CA LYS A 357 10.61 -1.64 23.12
C LYS A 357 11.37 -0.36 22.76
N GLY A 358 10.62 0.68 22.36
CA GLY A 358 11.15 1.99 21.98
C GLY A 358 11.37 2.15 20.48
N VAL A 359 11.05 1.16 19.65
CA VAL A 359 10.95 1.28 18.21
C VAL A 359 9.50 1.58 17.85
N MET A 360 9.26 2.65 17.09
CA MET A 360 7.92 3.11 16.73
C MET A 360 7.82 3.25 15.20
N PRO A 361 7.39 2.16 14.51
CA PRO A 361 7.28 2.16 13.05
C PRO A 361 6.10 3.04 12.63
N LEU A 362 6.38 4.13 11.90
CA LEU A 362 5.35 5.03 11.41
C LEU A 362 5.04 4.77 9.93
N PRO A 363 5.91 5.12 8.95
CA PRO A 363 5.67 4.76 7.56
C PRO A 363 6.23 3.37 7.26
N ILE A 364 5.56 2.68 6.34
CA ILE A 364 6.09 1.45 5.73
C ILE A 364 5.89 1.51 4.22
N GLN A 365 6.79 0.85 3.46
CA GLN A 365 6.71 0.80 2.00
C GLN A 365 7.45 -0.41 1.46
N PHE A 366 6.84 -1.14 0.54
CA PHE A 366 7.58 -2.14 -0.24
C PHE A 366 8.42 -1.48 -1.33
N GLY A 367 9.71 -1.77 -1.32
CA GLY A 367 10.63 -1.32 -2.35
C GLY A 367 10.45 -2.06 -3.68
N SER A 368 11.01 -1.51 -4.75
CA SER A 368 11.07 -2.16 -6.07
C SER A 368 11.86 -3.47 -6.06
N ASP A 369 12.75 -3.64 -5.08
CA ASP A 369 13.50 -4.87 -4.79
C ASP A 369 12.66 -5.94 -4.05
N GLY A 370 11.43 -5.59 -3.64
CA GLY A 370 10.50 -6.46 -2.92
C GLY A 370 10.75 -6.55 -1.41
N ALA A 371 11.71 -5.82 -0.85
CA ALA A 371 11.90 -5.70 0.58
C ALA A 371 10.91 -4.71 1.20
N LEU A 372 10.60 -4.86 2.49
CA LEU A 372 9.78 -3.92 3.24
C LEU A 372 10.68 -2.90 3.94
N TYR A 373 10.49 -1.63 3.63
CA TYR A 373 11.14 -0.51 4.30
C TYR A 373 10.23 0.01 5.41
N VAL A 374 10.82 0.32 6.57
CA VAL A 374 10.10 0.71 7.79
C VAL A 374 10.79 1.90 8.42
N GLY A 375 10.10 3.01 8.51
CA GLY A 375 10.61 4.21 9.20
C GLY A 375 10.36 4.14 10.70
N ASP A 376 11.41 4.19 11.51
CA ASP A 376 11.35 4.30 12.97
C ASP A 376 11.39 5.78 13.35
N TYR A 377 10.23 6.31 13.71
CA TYR A 377 10.04 7.73 14.01
C TYR A 377 10.83 8.21 15.25
N ILE A 378 11.12 7.34 16.19
CA ILE A 378 11.76 7.73 17.45
C ILE A 378 13.29 7.60 17.40
N ASN A 379 13.80 6.61 16.64
CA ASN A 379 15.24 6.33 16.62
C ASN A 379 15.92 6.82 15.34
N ASP A 380 15.26 7.69 14.56
CA ASP A 380 15.84 8.36 13.40
C ASP A 380 16.41 7.37 12.36
N ALA A 381 15.65 6.32 12.07
CA ALA A 381 16.13 5.23 11.22
C ALA A 381 15.09 4.78 10.20
N VAL A 382 15.58 4.28 9.05
CA VAL A 382 14.83 3.45 8.13
C VAL A 382 15.44 2.05 8.17
N TYR A 383 14.63 1.04 8.47
CA TYR A 383 15.01 -0.38 8.40
C TYR A 383 14.53 -1.00 7.10
N ARG A 384 15.25 -2.02 6.64
CA ARG A 384 14.90 -2.85 5.49
C ARG A 384 14.71 -4.29 5.94
N ILE A 385 13.52 -4.86 5.70
CA ILE A 385 13.21 -6.26 5.99
C ILE A 385 13.16 -7.03 4.66
N SER A 386 13.96 -8.09 4.53
CA SER A 386 14.06 -8.91 3.33
C SER A 386 13.99 -10.40 3.67
N TYR A 387 13.62 -11.23 2.69
CA TYR A 387 13.74 -12.69 2.82
C TYR A 387 15.11 -13.13 2.34
N GLY A 388 15.89 -13.73 3.23
CA GLY A 388 17.31 -14.03 3.00
C GLY A 388 18.24 -12.90 3.45
N ILE A 389 19.47 -12.97 2.99
CA ILE A 389 20.49 -11.90 3.09
C ILE A 389 20.47 -11.15 1.76
N PRO A 390 20.60 -9.83 1.74
CA PRO A 390 20.75 -9.04 0.52
C PRO A 390 21.88 -9.53 -0.37
#